data_ac88c1cf52104fa67afeaaa8e3568669
#
_entry.id   ac88c1cf52104fa67afeaaa8e3568669
#
_cell.length_a   1.000
_cell.length_b   1.000
_cell.length_c   1.000
_cell.angle_alpha   90.00
_cell.angle_beta   90.00
_cell.angle_gamma   90.00
#
_symmetry.space_group_name_H-M   'P 1'
#
loop_
_entity.id
_entity.type
_entity.pdbx_description
1 polymer ?
#
loop_
_entity_poly.entity_id
_entity_poly.type
_entity_poly.pdbx_seq_one_letter_code
_entity_poly.pdbx_strand_id
1 'polypeptide(L)'
;MKPFWLGALAASSLLLSGCVAAAIPVAAAGMISKDQLRKRKAKTKSAWQAMVVPSAAAVPAAPPPPPKPTLESPAPAGMQFLYGSGEAAALSIQAYQALYNYLRMEAGFRRNKQEVSSVVLARGSTLAAPHFADCGTKPLAAVFDVDETVLLNLGYEARDALRTGPYEEARWGRWEMTGADQVVPAPGALETITAARREGITIVFNTNRSATNAAGTIAALTNAGLGPVTVGDTLWLKPDGGSGAKDERRWAISEKYCVVALVGDQLGDFSDLFNAEGTAPLTRRNAASQTMTAPLWGAGWFILPNPVYGTALKGSIGDIFPPEKRWTDPTEPPRP
;
A
#
# COMPACT_ATOMS: atom_id res chain seq x y z
N MET A 1 -49.51 -8.02 -33.38
CA MET A 1 -49.16 -8.02 -34.80
C MET A 1 -47.65 -8.13 -34.92
N LYS A 2 -47.20 -9.29 -35.35
CA LYS A 2 -45.87 -9.54 -35.95
C LYS A 2 -45.93 -9.10 -37.43
N PRO A 3 -44.86 -9.01 -38.24
CA PRO A 3 -43.60 -9.80 -38.19
C PRO A 3 -42.31 -9.13 -38.73
N PHE A 4 -41.16 -9.88 -38.52
CA PHE A 4 -40.07 -10.26 -39.47
C PHE A 4 -39.17 -9.18 -40.12
N TRP A 5 -37.81 -9.37 -40.15
CA TRP A 5 -36.92 -10.20 -41.01
C TRP A 5 -35.49 -10.12 -40.42
N LEU A 6 -34.83 -11.12 -40.16
CA LEU A 6 -33.86 -12.07 -40.73
C LEU A 6 -32.86 -11.49 -41.75
N GLY A 7 -31.57 -11.71 -41.48
CA GLY A 7 -30.46 -11.56 -42.40
C GLY A 7 -29.13 -12.02 -41.78
N ALA A 8 -28.86 -13.31 -41.88
CA ALA A 8 -27.55 -13.90 -41.59
C ALA A 8 -26.63 -13.77 -42.80
N LEU A 9 -25.32 -13.69 -42.59
CA LEU A 9 -24.34 -14.43 -43.41
C LEU A 9 -22.96 -14.44 -42.72
N ALA A 10 -22.43 -15.64 -42.60
CA ALA A 10 -21.13 -16.00 -42.13
C ALA A 10 -20.05 -15.79 -43.20
N ALA A 11 -18.84 -15.53 -42.82
CA ALA A 11 -17.65 -15.89 -43.58
C ALA A 11 -16.48 -16.24 -42.64
N SER A 12 -16.18 -17.49 -42.62
CA SER A 12 -14.97 -18.08 -42.00
C SER A 12 -13.73 -17.71 -42.81
N SER A 13 -12.64 -17.43 -42.15
CA SER A 13 -11.31 -17.48 -42.74
C SER A 13 -10.33 -18.10 -41.74
N LEU A 14 -10.06 -19.36 -41.97
CA LEU A 14 -8.92 -20.11 -41.44
C LEU A 14 -7.64 -19.53 -42.03
N LEU A 15 -6.66 -19.22 -41.20
CA LEU A 15 -5.26 -19.09 -41.60
C LEU A 15 -4.39 -20.04 -40.77
N LEU A 16 -3.78 -20.97 -41.53
CA LEU A 16 -2.91 -22.03 -41.10
C LEU A 16 -1.60 -21.49 -40.51
N SER A 17 -1.18 -22.12 -39.43
CA SER A 17 0.17 -22.05 -38.90
C SER A 17 1.14 -22.80 -39.82
N GLY A 18 2.08 -22.11 -40.44
CA GLY A 18 3.15 -22.69 -41.20
C GLY A 18 4.38 -22.91 -40.30
N CYS A 19 4.61 -24.15 -39.85
CA CYS A 19 5.93 -24.58 -39.33
C CYS A 19 6.90 -24.73 -40.50
N VAL A 20 7.90 -23.86 -40.59
CA VAL A 20 9.04 -24.06 -41.48
C VAL A 20 10.07 -24.92 -40.76
N ALA A 21 10.10 -26.20 -41.09
CA ALA A 21 11.22 -27.10 -40.74
C ALA A 21 12.36 -26.84 -41.72
N ALA A 22 13.45 -26.25 -41.24
CA ALA A 22 14.68 -26.13 -42.00
C ALA A 22 15.40 -27.49 -42.05
N ALA A 23 15.40 -28.11 -43.21
CA ALA A 23 16.18 -29.34 -43.49
C ALA A 23 17.67 -28.98 -43.58
N ILE A 24 18.49 -29.60 -42.74
CA ILE A 24 19.96 -29.54 -42.83
C ILE A 24 20.42 -30.60 -43.85
N PRO A 25 21.14 -30.22 -44.91
CA PRO A 25 21.72 -31.21 -45.79
C PRO A 25 22.95 -31.88 -45.13
N VAL A 26 22.91 -33.21 -45.02
CA VAL A 26 24.05 -34.02 -44.65
C VAL A 26 25.05 -33.98 -45.82
N ALA A 27 26.13 -33.25 -45.68
CA ALA A 27 27.22 -33.24 -46.61
C ALA A 27 28.22 -34.38 -46.26
N ALA A 28 28.60 -35.12 -47.29
CA ALA A 28 29.44 -36.31 -47.26
C ALA A 28 30.77 -36.11 -46.50
N ALA A 29 31.12 -37.10 -45.71
CA ALA A 29 32.41 -37.20 -45.02
C ALA A 29 33.55 -37.43 -46.02
N GLY A 30 34.25 -36.37 -46.40
CA GLY A 30 35.53 -36.42 -47.06
C GLY A 30 36.64 -36.65 -46.02
N MET A 31 37.48 -37.70 -46.17
CA MET A 31 38.61 -37.97 -45.31
C MET A 31 39.62 -36.79 -45.40
N ILE A 32 39.74 -36.02 -44.32
CA ILE A 32 40.79 -34.99 -44.21
C ILE A 32 42.04 -35.62 -43.68
N SER A 33 43.14 -35.52 -44.44
CA SER A 33 44.45 -36.10 -44.07
C SER A 33 45.00 -35.41 -42.81
N LYS A 34 45.81 -36.19 -42.01
CA LYS A 34 46.43 -35.69 -40.77
C LYS A 34 47.27 -34.42 -40.97
N ASP A 35 47.78 -34.16 -42.15
CA ASP A 35 48.58 -33.02 -42.51
C ASP A 35 47.72 -31.73 -42.66
N GLN A 36 46.51 -31.87 -43.18
CA GLN A 36 45.57 -30.68 -43.25
C GLN A 36 45.09 -30.30 -41.89
N LEU A 37 44.90 -31.23 -40.96
CA LEU A 37 44.57 -30.90 -39.58
C LEU A 37 45.69 -30.16 -38.84
N ARG A 38 46.95 -30.54 -39.09
CA ARG A 38 48.11 -29.84 -38.51
C ARG A 38 48.24 -28.40 -39.02
N LYS A 39 48.08 -28.19 -40.35
CA LYS A 39 48.09 -26.82 -40.92
C LYS A 39 46.95 -25.92 -40.44
N ARG A 40 45.78 -26.49 -40.20
CA ARG A 40 44.66 -25.73 -39.58
C ARG A 40 44.93 -25.38 -38.12
N LYS A 41 45.48 -26.31 -37.31
CA LYS A 41 45.85 -26.02 -35.90
C LYS A 41 46.98 -24.98 -35.78
N ALA A 42 47.91 -24.92 -36.73
CA ALA A 42 48.98 -23.91 -36.74
C ALA A 42 48.42 -22.51 -37.11
N LYS A 43 47.52 -22.44 -38.12
CA LYS A 43 46.87 -21.18 -38.49
C LYS A 43 45.93 -20.59 -37.40
N THR A 44 45.23 -21.46 -36.65
CA THR A 44 44.39 -21.04 -35.53
C THR A 44 45.24 -20.53 -34.35
N LYS A 45 46.40 -21.15 -34.06
CA LYS A 45 47.27 -20.65 -32.99
C LYS A 45 47.87 -19.28 -33.28
N SER A 46 48.23 -18.98 -34.53
CA SER A 46 48.77 -17.67 -34.88
C SER A 46 47.71 -16.57 -34.92
N ALA A 47 46.44 -16.91 -35.24
CA ALA A 47 45.33 -15.95 -35.22
C ALA A 47 44.89 -15.54 -33.79
N TRP A 48 45.08 -16.42 -32.82
CA TRP A 48 44.79 -16.11 -31.42
C TRP A 48 45.88 -15.28 -30.72
N GLN A 49 47.12 -15.28 -31.24
CA GLN A 49 48.20 -14.45 -30.69
C GLN A 49 48.23 -13.02 -31.25
N ALA A 50 47.44 -12.72 -32.27
CA ALA A 50 47.35 -11.38 -32.87
C ALA A 50 46.11 -10.58 -32.37
N MET A 51 45.24 -11.14 -31.55
CA MET A 51 44.26 -10.34 -30.81
C MET A 51 44.98 -9.71 -29.63
N VAL A 52 45.51 -8.54 -29.81
CA VAL A 52 45.84 -7.62 -28.74
C VAL A 52 44.51 -7.31 -28.06
N VAL A 53 44.28 -7.93 -26.89
CA VAL A 53 43.19 -7.53 -26.00
C VAL A 53 43.45 -6.05 -25.69
N PRO A 54 42.54 -5.12 -26.07
CA PRO A 54 42.69 -3.77 -25.62
C PRO A 54 42.81 -3.83 -24.11
N SER A 55 43.86 -3.22 -23.56
CA SER A 55 43.99 -3.08 -22.11
C SER A 55 42.64 -2.57 -21.62
N ALA A 56 41.96 -3.33 -20.78
CA ALA A 56 40.69 -2.91 -20.20
C ALA A 56 40.96 -1.53 -19.60
N ALA A 57 40.38 -0.51 -20.22
CA ALA A 57 40.38 0.82 -19.62
C ALA A 57 39.88 0.61 -18.19
N ALA A 58 40.67 1.05 -17.22
CA ALA A 58 40.35 0.88 -15.81
C ALA A 58 38.92 1.41 -15.62
N VAL A 59 37.98 0.48 -15.32
CA VAL A 59 36.62 0.89 -14.97
C VAL A 59 36.79 1.85 -13.78
N PRO A 60 36.29 3.09 -13.88
CA PRO A 60 36.39 4.00 -12.76
C PRO A 60 35.85 3.29 -11.52
N ALA A 61 36.61 3.34 -10.45
CA ALA A 61 36.17 2.75 -9.16
C ALA A 61 34.79 3.33 -8.84
N ALA A 62 33.84 2.45 -8.51
CA ALA A 62 32.52 2.91 -8.07
C ALA A 62 32.71 3.93 -6.93
N PRO A 63 31.97 5.03 -6.91
CA PRO A 63 32.05 6.00 -5.81
C PRO A 63 31.83 5.24 -4.49
N PRO A 64 32.52 5.62 -3.41
CA PRO A 64 32.33 4.99 -2.12
C PRO A 64 30.85 5.08 -1.73
N PRO A 65 30.31 4.04 -1.08
CA PRO A 65 28.93 4.08 -0.61
C PRO A 65 28.74 5.31 0.31
N PRO A 66 27.57 5.95 0.28
CA PRO A 66 27.31 7.09 1.16
C PRO A 66 27.51 6.68 2.62
N PRO A 67 27.97 7.60 3.48
CA PRO A 67 28.11 7.32 4.90
C PRO A 67 26.78 6.88 5.51
N LYS A 68 26.84 5.96 6.47
CA LYS A 68 25.64 5.53 7.21
C LYS A 68 25.10 6.73 8.00
N PRO A 69 23.76 6.92 8.04
CA PRO A 69 23.15 7.97 8.86
C PRO A 69 23.50 7.83 10.33
N THR A 70 23.68 8.95 11.01
CA THR A 70 23.88 9.07 12.47
C THR A 70 22.72 9.85 13.08
N LEU A 71 22.70 9.99 14.41
CA LEU A 71 21.66 10.78 15.08
C LEU A 71 21.72 12.27 14.73
N GLU A 72 22.87 12.77 14.27
CA GLU A 72 23.05 14.15 13.81
C GLU A 72 22.67 14.34 12.33
N SER A 73 22.44 13.25 11.60
CA SER A 73 22.01 13.33 10.21
C SER A 73 20.58 13.86 10.14
N PRO A 74 20.23 14.63 9.09
CA PRO A 74 18.84 15.00 8.86
C PRO A 74 17.96 13.74 8.70
N ALA A 75 16.87 13.66 9.43
CA ALA A 75 15.90 12.59 9.25
C ALA A 75 15.27 12.65 7.85
N PRO A 76 14.78 11.54 7.27
CA PRO A 76 14.02 11.55 6.03
C PRO A 76 12.84 12.54 6.09
N ALA A 77 12.55 13.27 5.01
CA ALA A 77 11.56 14.36 5.00
C ALA A 77 10.16 13.92 5.47
N GLY A 78 9.72 12.71 5.08
CA GLY A 78 8.46 12.14 5.56
C GLY A 78 8.41 11.93 7.06
N MET A 79 9.52 11.48 7.66
CA MET A 79 9.65 11.30 9.10
C MET A 79 9.72 12.63 9.85
N GLN A 80 10.44 13.64 9.30
CA GLN A 80 10.44 15.00 9.84
C GLN A 80 9.03 15.56 9.88
N PHE A 81 8.26 15.37 8.81
CA PHE A 81 6.87 15.82 8.75
C PHE A 81 6.00 15.11 9.78
N LEU A 82 5.95 13.77 9.75
CA LEU A 82 4.98 13.01 10.54
C LEU A 82 5.27 13.05 12.04
N TYR A 83 6.54 12.87 12.42
CA TYR A 83 6.93 12.72 13.84
C TYR A 83 7.45 14.00 14.47
N GLY A 84 7.83 15.00 13.68
CA GLY A 84 8.50 16.21 14.18
C GLY A 84 7.76 17.52 13.90
N SER A 85 6.75 17.54 13.01
CA SER A 85 6.15 18.81 12.62
C SER A 85 4.85 19.14 13.38
N GLY A 86 4.63 20.44 13.60
CA GLY A 86 3.36 20.96 14.12
C GLY A 86 2.22 20.79 13.11
N GLU A 87 2.54 20.80 11.81
CA GLU A 87 1.58 20.63 10.72
C GLU A 87 0.95 19.24 10.74
N ALA A 88 1.73 18.18 10.89
CA ALA A 88 1.20 16.83 11.02
C ALA A 88 0.37 16.65 12.29
N ALA A 89 0.82 17.20 13.42
CA ALA A 89 0.05 17.18 14.66
C ALA A 89 -1.29 17.91 14.50
N ALA A 90 -1.30 19.08 13.85
CA ALA A 90 -2.53 19.85 13.60
C ALA A 90 -3.49 19.09 12.67
N LEU A 91 -2.99 18.45 11.59
CA LEU A 91 -3.81 17.61 10.70
C LEU A 91 -4.43 16.42 11.44
N SER A 92 -3.66 15.75 12.29
CA SER A 92 -4.15 14.65 13.12
C SER A 92 -5.26 15.13 14.06
N ILE A 93 -5.04 16.21 14.83
CA ILE A 93 -6.04 16.78 15.74
C ILE A 93 -7.31 17.19 14.98
N GLN A 94 -7.16 17.82 13.80
CA GLN A 94 -8.31 18.23 12.97
C GLN A 94 -9.14 17.02 12.53
N ALA A 95 -8.51 15.94 12.09
CA ALA A 95 -9.18 14.70 11.69
C ALA A 95 -9.92 14.06 12.88
N TYR A 96 -9.29 14.00 14.05
CA TYR A 96 -9.89 13.43 15.26
C TYR A 96 -11.03 14.28 15.81
N GLN A 97 -10.94 15.60 15.74
CA GLN A 97 -12.05 16.49 16.13
C GLN A 97 -13.26 16.35 15.18
N ALA A 98 -13.01 16.26 13.88
CA ALA A 98 -14.06 16.00 12.89
C ALA A 98 -14.72 14.63 13.14
N LEU A 99 -13.93 13.60 13.37
CA LEU A 99 -14.40 12.27 13.74
C LEU A 99 -15.28 12.30 14.99
N TYR A 100 -14.83 12.93 16.07
CA TYR A 100 -15.62 13.01 17.30
C TYR A 100 -16.97 13.69 17.09
N ASN A 101 -17.01 14.81 16.39
CA ASN A 101 -18.26 15.51 16.08
C ASN A 101 -19.21 14.62 15.28
N TYR A 102 -18.69 13.89 14.30
CA TYR A 102 -19.45 12.94 13.50
C TYR A 102 -19.99 11.78 14.35
N LEU A 103 -19.15 11.11 15.16
CA LEU A 103 -19.57 10.01 16.03
C LEU A 103 -20.64 10.42 17.05
N ARG A 104 -20.51 11.61 17.62
CA ARG A 104 -21.52 12.17 18.54
C ARG A 104 -22.87 12.40 17.85
N MET A 105 -22.85 12.82 16.60
CA MET A 105 -24.05 13.00 15.78
C MET A 105 -24.72 11.62 15.51
N GLU A 106 -23.97 10.63 15.07
CA GLU A 106 -24.47 9.27 14.81
C GLU A 106 -25.04 8.60 16.08
N ALA A 107 -24.35 8.76 17.21
CA ALA A 107 -24.86 8.31 18.50
C ALA A 107 -26.17 9.04 18.88
N GLY A 108 -26.26 10.32 18.56
CA GLY A 108 -27.49 11.11 18.73
C GLY A 108 -28.64 10.59 17.88
N PHE A 109 -28.42 10.31 16.61
CA PHE A 109 -29.42 9.70 15.72
C PHE A 109 -29.92 8.38 16.27
N ARG A 110 -29.02 7.49 16.70
CA ARG A 110 -29.39 6.20 17.30
C ARG A 110 -30.21 6.35 18.59
N ARG A 111 -29.83 7.27 19.48
CA ARG A 111 -30.60 7.58 20.71
C ARG A 111 -32.02 8.08 20.40
N ASN A 112 -32.17 8.84 19.34
CA ASN A 112 -33.46 9.39 18.89
C ASN A 112 -34.23 8.42 17.98
N LYS A 113 -33.78 7.15 17.84
CA LYS A 113 -34.39 6.13 16.99
C LYS A 113 -34.46 6.52 15.51
N GLN A 114 -33.55 7.38 15.08
CA GLN A 114 -33.35 7.72 13.68
C GLN A 114 -32.50 6.65 13.01
N GLU A 115 -32.61 6.52 11.71
CA GLU A 115 -31.84 5.59 10.92
C GLU A 115 -30.35 5.99 10.93
N VAL A 116 -29.49 4.99 11.09
CA VAL A 116 -28.02 5.12 11.03
C VAL A 116 -27.51 4.12 10.01
N SER A 117 -26.66 4.57 9.11
CA SER A 117 -26.09 3.73 8.04
C SER A 117 -24.63 3.37 8.33
N SER A 118 -24.22 2.20 7.85
CA SER A 118 -22.83 1.80 7.86
C SER A 118 -22.04 2.52 6.75
N VAL A 119 -20.74 2.71 7.01
CA VAL A 119 -19.80 3.26 6.02
C VAL A 119 -18.85 2.20 5.43
N VAL A 120 -19.07 0.93 5.78
CA VAL A 120 -18.32 -0.21 5.22
C VAL A 120 -18.96 -0.63 3.90
N LEU A 121 -18.15 -0.63 2.85
CA LEU A 121 -18.58 -1.14 1.55
C LEU A 121 -18.91 -2.64 1.65
N ALA A 122 -20.12 -3.02 1.26
CA ALA A 122 -20.58 -4.41 1.26
C ALA A 122 -19.83 -5.26 0.22
N ARG A 123 -19.88 -6.55 0.36
CA ARG A 123 -19.34 -7.49 -0.64
C ARG A 123 -19.94 -7.23 -2.02
N GLY A 124 -19.10 -7.21 -3.04
CA GLY A 124 -19.53 -6.93 -4.41
C GLY A 124 -19.72 -5.45 -4.76
N SER A 125 -19.51 -4.53 -3.81
CA SER A 125 -19.46 -3.09 -4.10
C SER A 125 -18.34 -2.74 -5.05
N THR A 126 -18.52 -1.64 -5.77
CA THR A 126 -17.44 -0.95 -6.49
C THR A 126 -17.38 0.52 -6.04
N LEU A 127 -16.26 1.19 -6.32
CA LEU A 127 -16.14 2.62 -6.00
C LEU A 127 -17.09 3.50 -6.82
N ALA A 128 -17.52 3.01 -8.01
CA ALA A 128 -18.48 3.70 -8.89
C ALA A 128 -19.94 3.43 -8.51
N ALA A 129 -20.23 2.28 -7.88
CA ALA A 129 -21.56 1.87 -7.44
C ALA A 129 -21.46 1.28 -6.02
N PRO A 130 -21.23 2.14 -5.00
CA PRO A 130 -21.09 1.68 -3.63
C PRO A 130 -22.43 1.26 -3.04
N HIS A 131 -22.44 0.14 -2.33
CA HIS A 131 -23.47 -0.23 -1.37
C HIS A 131 -22.79 -0.58 -0.05
N PHE A 132 -23.52 -0.42 1.02
CA PHE A 132 -22.95 -0.48 2.36
C PHE A 132 -23.52 -1.67 3.13
N ALA A 133 -22.76 -2.14 4.12
CA ALA A 133 -23.20 -3.20 5.01
C ALA A 133 -24.41 -2.74 5.86
N ASP A 134 -25.34 -3.65 6.14
CA ASP A 134 -26.53 -3.31 6.92
C ASP A 134 -26.19 -3.06 8.39
N CYS A 135 -26.75 -2.00 8.92
CA CYS A 135 -26.67 -1.65 10.35
C CYS A 135 -27.69 -2.38 11.21
N GLY A 136 -28.97 -2.35 10.85
CA GLY A 136 -30.06 -2.83 11.71
C GLY A 136 -29.97 -2.23 13.11
N THR A 137 -30.16 -3.08 14.13
CA THR A 137 -30.11 -2.69 15.55
C THR A 137 -28.73 -2.94 16.18
N LYS A 138 -27.72 -3.31 15.42
CA LYS A 138 -26.37 -3.61 15.92
C LYS A 138 -25.78 -2.41 16.68
N PRO A 139 -24.93 -2.65 17.72
CA PRO A 139 -24.22 -1.57 18.42
C PRO A 139 -23.37 -0.74 17.45
N LEU A 140 -23.29 0.57 17.68
CA LEU A 140 -22.46 1.45 16.89
C LEU A 140 -20.97 1.18 17.13
N ALA A 141 -20.17 1.19 16.09
CA ALA A 141 -18.72 1.08 16.19
C ALA A 141 -18.00 2.06 15.26
N ALA A 142 -16.80 2.46 15.67
CA ALA A 142 -15.78 3.08 14.84
C ALA A 142 -14.60 2.13 14.73
N VAL A 143 -14.12 1.90 13.49
CA VAL A 143 -13.02 0.99 13.19
C VAL A 143 -11.78 1.79 12.84
N PHE A 144 -10.68 1.51 13.53
CA PHE A 144 -9.41 2.20 13.41
C PHE A 144 -8.33 1.24 12.90
N ASP A 145 -7.46 1.69 12.02
CA ASP A 145 -6.14 1.12 11.91
C ASP A 145 -5.31 1.47 13.16
N VAL A 146 -4.14 0.84 13.31
CA VAL A 146 -3.28 1.04 14.49
C VAL A 146 -2.05 1.89 14.17
N ASP A 147 -1.22 1.43 13.22
CA ASP A 147 0.10 2.00 12.96
C ASP A 147 -0.01 3.32 12.18
N GLU A 148 0.61 4.38 12.71
CA GLU A 148 0.53 5.76 12.22
C GLU A 148 -0.91 6.31 12.11
N THR A 149 -1.83 5.55 12.68
CA THR A 149 -3.23 5.97 12.86
C THR A 149 -3.48 6.32 14.33
N VAL A 150 -3.58 5.34 15.24
CA VAL A 150 -3.78 5.60 16.67
C VAL A 150 -2.49 5.57 17.47
N LEU A 151 -1.46 4.88 16.97
CA LEU A 151 -0.12 4.81 17.53
C LEU A 151 0.91 5.35 16.53
N LEU A 152 1.84 6.16 16.99
CA LEU A 152 3.06 6.49 16.26
C LEU A 152 4.18 5.55 16.74
N ASN A 153 4.83 4.84 15.82
CA ASN A 153 5.85 3.84 16.08
C ASN A 153 7.24 4.46 16.24
N LEU A 154 7.39 5.45 17.13
CA LEU A 154 8.60 6.27 17.25
C LEU A 154 9.88 5.45 17.44
N GLY A 155 9.84 4.40 18.25
CA GLY A 155 11.02 3.57 18.48
C GLY A 155 11.47 2.78 17.25
N TYR A 156 10.53 2.25 16.46
CA TYR A 156 10.83 1.58 15.20
C TYR A 156 11.39 2.54 14.17
N GLU A 157 10.68 3.65 13.96
CA GLU A 157 10.98 4.62 12.92
C GLU A 157 12.30 5.38 13.19
N ALA A 158 12.58 5.72 14.45
CA ALA A 158 13.88 6.27 14.83
C ALA A 158 15.04 5.31 14.49
N ARG A 159 14.80 4.01 14.64
CA ARG A 159 15.80 2.99 14.32
C ARG A 159 15.86 2.72 12.80
N ASP A 160 14.74 2.90 12.09
CA ASP A 160 14.69 2.75 10.64
C ASP A 160 15.36 3.92 9.93
N ALA A 161 15.23 5.14 10.42
CA ALA A 161 15.91 6.34 9.93
C ALA A 161 17.45 6.19 9.89
N LEU A 162 18.02 5.35 10.72
CA LEU A 162 19.46 5.05 10.77
C LEU A 162 19.90 3.92 9.84
N ARG A 163 19.00 3.44 8.97
CA ARG A 163 19.26 2.30 8.06
C ARG A 163 19.26 2.73 6.61
N THR A 164 20.01 1.97 5.81
CA THR A 164 20.05 2.05 4.36
C THR A 164 19.59 0.70 3.77
N GLY A 165 18.37 0.32 3.95
CA GLY A 165 17.90 -0.98 3.46
C GLY A 165 16.39 -1.03 3.32
N PRO A 166 15.86 -2.03 2.59
CA PRO A 166 14.43 -2.18 2.43
C PRO A 166 13.76 -2.58 3.76
N TYR A 167 12.43 -2.50 3.77
CA TYR A 167 11.59 -3.06 4.82
C TYR A 167 11.86 -4.57 4.98
N GLU A 168 11.88 -5.03 6.24
CA GLU A 168 12.06 -6.43 6.60
C GLU A 168 10.94 -6.88 7.55
N GLU A 169 10.08 -7.78 7.08
CA GLU A 169 8.95 -8.32 7.87
C GLU A 169 9.40 -8.91 9.21
N ALA A 170 10.51 -9.67 9.21
CA ALA A 170 11.03 -10.26 10.45
C ALA A 170 11.50 -9.21 11.47
N ARG A 171 11.95 -8.03 11.01
CA ARG A 171 12.33 -6.93 11.89
C ARG A 171 11.07 -6.26 12.46
N TRP A 172 10.06 -6.06 11.63
CA TRP A 172 8.77 -5.56 12.08
C TRP A 172 8.13 -6.50 13.11
N GLY A 173 8.13 -7.81 12.88
CA GLY A 173 7.61 -8.78 13.84
C GLY A 173 8.34 -8.74 15.20
N ARG A 174 9.67 -8.49 15.22
CA ARG A 174 10.39 -8.26 16.48
C ARG A 174 9.94 -6.98 17.17
N TRP A 175 9.71 -5.90 16.41
CA TRP A 175 9.16 -4.65 16.94
C TRP A 175 7.78 -4.86 17.58
N GLU A 176 6.87 -5.53 16.89
CA GLU A 176 5.53 -5.84 17.43
C GLU A 176 5.61 -6.55 18.80
N MET A 177 6.59 -7.42 18.98
CA MET A 177 6.77 -8.17 20.25
C MET A 177 7.44 -7.36 21.36
N THR A 178 8.33 -6.41 21.03
CA THR A 178 9.25 -5.83 22.00
C THR A 178 9.16 -4.31 22.14
N GLY A 179 8.44 -3.62 21.28
CA GLY A 179 8.38 -2.16 21.21
C GLY A 179 7.14 -1.52 21.86
N ALA A 180 6.41 -2.26 22.67
CA ALA A 180 5.12 -1.81 23.22
C ALA A 180 5.19 -0.56 24.12
N ASP A 181 6.33 -0.25 24.68
CA ASP A 181 6.61 0.93 25.53
C ASP A 181 7.26 2.09 24.76
N GLN A 182 7.54 1.91 23.46
CA GLN A 182 8.23 2.89 22.61
C GLN A 182 7.31 3.44 21.51
N VAL A 183 6.00 3.28 21.69
CA VAL A 183 4.96 3.92 20.90
C VAL A 183 4.38 5.10 21.68
N VAL A 184 3.78 6.05 20.95
CA VAL A 184 2.98 7.12 21.57
C VAL A 184 1.62 7.20 20.85
N PRO A 185 0.54 7.63 21.51
CA PRO A 185 -0.72 7.87 20.83
C PRO A 185 -0.55 9.00 19.80
N ALA A 186 -1.19 8.85 18.64
CA ALA A 186 -1.27 9.92 17.65
C ALA A 186 -2.00 11.14 18.25
N PRO A 187 -1.60 12.38 17.93
CA PRO A 187 -2.22 13.58 18.47
C PRO A 187 -3.75 13.60 18.25
N GLY A 188 -4.52 13.68 19.32
CA GLY A 188 -5.98 13.69 19.31
C GLY A 188 -6.64 12.30 19.37
N ALA A 189 -5.89 11.21 19.21
CA ALA A 189 -6.44 9.85 19.20
C ALA A 189 -7.01 9.44 20.57
N LEU A 190 -6.24 9.61 21.64
CA LEU A 190 -6.63 9.19 22.99
C LEU A 190 -7.88 9.90 23.47
N GLU A 191 -7.92 11.22 23.32
CA GLU A 191 -9.04 12.08 23.72
C GLU A 191 -10.30 11.70 22.96
N THR A 192 -10.19 11.53 21.64
CA THR A 192 -11.33 11.20 20.76
C THR A 192 -11.87 9.81 21.05
N ILE A 193 -11.00 8.79 21.18
CA ILE A 193 -11.42 7.43 21.51
C ILE A 193 -12.09 7.36 22.88
N THR A 194 -11.51 8.06 23.86
CA THR A 194 -12.10 8.14 25.21
C THR A 194 -13.48 8.81 25.18
N ALA A 195 -13.63 9.88 24.43
CA ALA A 195 -14.91 10.59 24.29
C ALA A 195 -15.94 9.76 23.52
N ALA A 196 -15.54 9.08 22.42
CA ALA A 196 -16.42 8.22 21.65
C ALA A 196 -16.98 7.04 22.48
N ARG A 197 -16.15 6.43 23.32
CA ARG A 197 -16.61 5.39 24.26
C ARG A 197 -17.69 5.90 25.23
N ARG A 198 -17.59 7.14 25.69
CA ARG A 198 -18.63 7.78 26.53
C ARG A 198 -19.94 8.01 25.80
N GLU A 199 -19.90 8.18 24.48
CA GLU A 199 -21.08 8.29 23.62
C GLU A 199 -21.72 6.91 23.31
N GLY A 200 -21.13 5.81 23.79
CA GLY A 200 -21.58 4.44 23.52
C GLY A 200 -21.11 3.87 22.20
N ILE A 201 -20.06 4.43 21.60
CA ILE A 201 -19.43 3.91 20.38
C ILE A 201 -18.41 2.84 20.77
N THR A 202 -18.55 1.64 20.22
CA THR A 202 -17.55 0.57 20.36
C THR A 202 -16.31 0.95 19.50
N ILE A 203 -15.14 0.90 20.11
CA ILE A 203 -13.88 1.12 19.41
C ILE A 203 -13.31 -0.23 18.99
N VAL A 204 -13.09 -0.41 17.70
CA VAL A 204 -12.54 -1.63 17.09
C VAL A 204 -11.27 -1.29 16.35
N PHE A 205 -10.22 -2.05 16.57
CA PHE A 205 -8.95 -1.93 15.84
C PHE A 205 -8.86 -3.03 14.78
N ASN A 206 -8.54 -2.65 13.53
CA ASN A 206 -8.35 -3.54 12.38
C ASN A 206 -6.97 -3.28 11.76
N THR A 207 -5.96 -4.00 12.21
CA THR A 207 -4.54 -3.75 11.93
C THR A 207 -3.90 -4.86 11.11
N ASN A 208 -2.83 -4.53 10.38
CA ASN A 208 -1.96 -5.49 9.73
C ASN A 208 -0.83 -6.02 10.63
N ARG A 209 -0.83 -5.69 11.92
CA ARG A 209 0.00 -6.38 12.91
C ARG A 209 -0.37 -7.85 12.97
N SER A 210 0.64 -8.72 13.15
CA SER A 210 0.49 -10.17 13.09
C SER A 210 -0.34 -10.72 14.25
N ALA A 211 -1.20 -11.70 13.95
CA ALA A 211 -1.94 -12.45 14.97
C ALA A 211 -0.99 -13.22 15.93
N THR A 212 0.15 -13.69 15.44
CA THR A 212 1.21 -14.30 16.29
C THR A 212 1.71 -13.35 17.37
N ASN A 213 1.74 -12.05 17.08
CA ASN A 213 2.26 -11.01 17.99
C ASN A 213 1.15 -10.26 18.74
N ALA A 214 -0.04 -10.85 18.87
CA ALA A 214 -1.21 -10.22 19.49
C ALA A 214 -0.92 -9.64 20.88
N ALA A 215 -0.14 -10.34 21.71
CA ALA A 215 0.20 -9.89 23.05
C ALA A 215 0.96 -8.56 23.05
N GLY A 216 1.91 -8.38 22.13
CA GLY A 216 2.66 -7.12 21.98
C GLY A 216 1.76 -5.99 21.47
N THR A 217 0.83 -6.26 20.55
CA THR A 217 -0.15 -5.28 20.09
C THR A 217 -1.10 -4.85 21.21
N ILE A 218 -1.61 -5.79 22.01
CA ILE A 218 -2.45 -5.50 23.19
C ILE A 218 -1.67 -4.63 24.18
N ALA A 219 -0.41 -4.97 24.46
CA ALA A 219 0.45 -4.19 25.34
C ALA A 219 0.66 -2.75 24.82
N ALA A 220 0.97 -2.58 23.54
CA ALA A 220 1.15 -1.26 22.93
C ALA A 220 -0.12 -0.38 23.04
N LEU A 221 -1.29 -0.93 22.71
CA LEU A 221 -2.57 -0.22 22.83
C LEU A 221 -2.88 0.12 24.30
N THR A 222 -2.58 -0.80 25.23
CA THR A 222 -2.82 -0.58 26.65
C THR A 222 -1.90 0.49 27.22
N ASN A 223 -0.61 0.44 26.89
CA ASN A 223 0.40 1.43 27.35
C ASN A 223 0.08 2.83 26.82
N ALA A 224 -0.48 2.92 25.62
CA ALA A 224 -0.95 4.18 25.03
C ALA A 224 -2.31 4.65 25.58
N GLY A 225 -2.93 3.94 26.53
CA GLY A 225 -4.25 4.29 27.09
C GLY A 225 -5.44 3.99 26.19
N LEU A 226 -5.24 3.27 25.08
CA LEU A 226 -6.27 2.96 24.08
C LEU A 226 -7.03 1.65 24.37
N GLY A 227 -6.54 0.84 25.32
CA GLY A 227 -7.21 -0.40 25.77
C GLY A 227 -8.46 -0.15 26.62
N PRO A 228 -9.12 -1.22 27.10
CA PRO A 228 -8.82 -2.64 26.81
C PRO A 228 -9.32 -3.07 25.43
N VAL A 229 -8.74 -4.16 24.90
CA VAL A 229 -9.12 -4.78 23.63
C VAL A 229 -9.21 -6.30 23.74
N THR A 230 -10.03 -6.91 22.89
CA THR A 230 -10.25 -8.37 22.84
C THR A 230 -10.06 -8.86 21.41
N VAL A 231 -9.14 -9.82 21.21
CA VAL A 231 -8.89 -10.42 19.89
C VAL A 231 -10.15 -11.11 19.36
N GLY A 232 -10.46 -10.89 18.10
CA GLY A 232 -11.64 -11.43 17.42
C GLY A 232 -12.95 -10.70 17.76
N ASP A 233 -12.85 -9.61 18.52
CA ASP A 233 -13.98 -8.73 18.83
C ASP A 233 -13.61 -7.25 18.60
N THR A 234 -12.86 -6.64 19.49
CA THR A 234 -12.42 -5.24 19.38
C THR A 234 -10.97 -5.09 18.87
N LEU A 235 -10.26 -6.20 18.62
CA LEU A 235 -8.95 -6.22 17.97
C LEU A 235 -8.92 -7.30 16.88
N TRP A 236 -8.75 -6.88 15.64
CA TRP A 236 -8.65 -7.72 14.45
C TRP A 236 -7.27 -7.58 13.84
N LEU A 237 -6.52 -8.67 13.87
CA LEU A 237 -5.12 -8.75 13.44
C LEU A 237 -5.00 -9.43 12.07
N LYS A 238 -3.90 -9.19 11.38
CA LYS A 238 -3.57 -9.92 10.15
C LYS A 238 -3.32 -11.39 10.50
N PRO A 239 -4.04 -12.36 9.89
CA PRO A 239 -3.75 -13.78 10.05
C PRO A 239 -2.33 -14.09 9.57
N ASP A 240 -1.70 -15.08 10.18
CA ASP A 240 -0.36 -15.53 9.77
C ASP A 240 -0.37 -16.03 8.33
N GLY A 241 0.59 -15.57 7.54
CA GLY A 241 0.63 -15.83 6.10
C GLY A 241 -0.47 -15.13 5.28
N GLY A 242 -1.35 -14.35 5.93
CA GLY A 242 -2.39 -13.58 5.27
C GLY A 242 -1.87 -12.36 4.53
N SER A 243 -2.65 -11.89 3.55
CA SER A 243 -2.37 -10.63 2.85
C SER A 243 -2.65 -9.42 3.74
N GLY A 244 -2.15 -8.24 3.31
CA GLY A 244 -2.46 -6.97 3.97
C GLY A 244 -3.88 -6.44 3.70
N ALA A 245 -4.70 -7.16 2.91
CA ALA A 245 -6.08 -6.80 2.64
C ALA A 245 -6.93 -6.81 3.93
N LYS A 246 -7.83 -5.83 4.05
CA LYS A 246 -8.60 -5.62 5.29
C LYS A 246 -10.12 -5.82 5.11
N ASP A 247 -10.65 -5.96 3.89
CA ASP A 247 -12.09 -6.01 3.65
C ASP A 247 -12.75 -7.21 4.34
N GLU A 248 -12.14 -8.41 4.32
CA GLU A 248 -12.69 -9.59 4.99
C GLU A 248 -12.88 -9.36 6.49
N ARG A 249 -11.92 -8.71 7.14
CA ARG A 249 -12.03 -8.36 8.56
C ARG A 249 -13.07 -7.27 8.80
N ARG A 250 -13.18 -6.26 7.91
CA ARG A 250 -14.23 -5.23 7.98
C ARG A 250 -15.63 -5.82 7.85
N TRP A 251 -15.83 -6.77 6.95
CA TRP A 251 -17.11 -7.46 6.82
C TRP A 251 -17.45 -8.27 8.07
N ALA A 252 -16.50 -9.03 8.61
CA ALA A 252 -16.72 -9.77 9.86
C ALA A 252 -17.02 -8.84 11.05
N ILE A 253 -16.39 -7.66 11.13
CA ILE A 253 -16.72 -6.61 12.11
C ILE A 253 -18.16 -6.11 11.87
N SER A 254 -18.56 -5.90 10.62
CA SER A 254 -19.89 -5.41 10.25
C SER A 254 -21.01 -6.42 10.52
N GLU A 255 -20.69 -7.70 10.66
CA GLU A 255 -21.66 -8.71 11.13
C GLU A 255 -22.05 -8.47 12.60
N LYS A 256 -21.12 -7.98 13.41
CA LYS A 256 -21.31 -7.71 14.85
C LYS A 256 -21.77 -6.28 15.14
N TYR A 257 -21.29 -5.31 14.37
CA TYR A 257 -21.44 -3.90 14.65
C TYR A 257 -22.03 -3.12 13.46
N CYS A 258 -22.75 -2.05 13.76
CA CYS A 258 -23.03 -0.99 12.80
C CYS A 258 -21.81 -0.07 12.75
N VAL A 259 -20.94 -0.24 11.77
CA VAL A 259 -19.71 0.54 11.63
C VAL A 259 -20.04 1.89 11.01
N VAL A 260 -20.05 2.93 11.82
CA VAL A 260 -20.36 4.31 11.40
C VAL A 260 -19.13 5.11 11.01
N ALA A 261 -17.93 4.69 11.38
CA ALA A 261 -16.72 5.38 10.96
C ALA A 261 -15.57 4.39 10.69
N LEU A 262 -14.74 4.71 9.67
CA LEU A 262 -13.44 4.12 9.40
C LEU A 262 -12.38 5.19 9.55
N VAL A 263 -11.25 4.83 10.18
CA VAL A 263 -10.13 5.72 10.47
C VAL A 263 -8.84 5.01 10.12
N GLY A 264 -7.97 5.65 9.32
CA GLY A 264 -6.71 5.06 8.89
C GLY A 264 -5.80 6.07 8.21
N ASP A 265 -4.57 5.67 7.94
CA ASP A 265 -3.56 6.47 7.23
C ASP A 265 -3.36 6.02 5.77
N GLN A 266 -3.90 4.84 5.42
CA GLN A 266 -3.83 4.28 4.08
C GLN A 266 -5.23 4.08 3.48
N LEU A 267 -5.39 4.26 2.16
CA LEU A 267 -6.68 4.02 1.51
C LEU A 267 -7.20 2.58 1.69
N GLY A 268 -6.30 1.61 1.89
CA GLY A 268 -6.66 0.23 2.23
C GLY A 268 -7.40 0.06 3.57
N ASP A 269 -7.35 1.05 4.45
CA ASP A 269 -8.09 1.06 5.71
C ASP A 269 -9.58 1.33 5.51
N PHE A 270 -9.95 1.85 4.36
CA PHE A 270 -11.34 2.16 3.98
C PHE A 270 -11.91 1.12 3.03
N SER A 271 -11.14 0.68 2.01
CA SER A 271 -11.47 -0.45 1.14
C SER A 271 -10.25 -0.97 0.38
N ASP A 272 -10.17 -2.26 0.21
CA ASP A 272 -9.15 -2.91 -0.62
C ASP A 272 -9.30 -2.56 -2.12
N LEU A 273 -10.48 -2.06 -2.54
CA LEU A 273 -10.73 -1.57 -3.90
C LEU A 273 -9.76 -0.46 -4.34
N PHE A 274 -9.23 0.32 -3.40
CA PHE A 274 -8.22 1.34 -3.69
C PHE A 274 -6.82 0.77 -3.97
N ASN A 275 -6.59 -0.49 -3.65
CA ASN A 275 -5.29 -1.16 -3.75
C ASN A 275 -5.28 -2.25 -4.83
N ALA A 276 -6.18 -2.18 -5.83
CA ALA A 276 -6.19 -3.10 -6.95
C ALA A 276 -4.81 -3.12 -7.64
N GLU A 277 -4.34 -4.31 -7.98
CA GLU A 277 -3.02 -4.52 -8.56
C GLU A 277 -2.85 -3.71 -9.86
N GLY A 278 -1.68 -3.14 -10.07
CA GLY A 278 -1.37 -2.34 -11.26
C GLY A 278 -2.01 -0.95 -11.30
N THR A 279 -2.71 -0.52 -10.24
CA THR A 279 -3.33 0.82 -10.22
C THR A 279 -2.26 1.91 -10.17
N ALA A 280 -2.24 2.76 -11.21
CA ALA A 280 -1.34 3.90 -11.30
C ALA A 280 -1.66 4.96 -10.22
N PRO A 281 -0.66 5.74 -9.73
CA PRO A 281 -0.84 6.73 -8.67
C PRO A 281 -1.96 7.73 -8.92
N LEU A 282 -2.05 8.31 -10.12
CA LEU A 282 -3.10 9.27 -10.48
C LEU A 282 -4.48 8.61 -10.58
N THR A 283 -4.56 7.36 -11.04
CA THR A 283 -5.83 6.60 -11.04
C THR A 283 -6.30 6.37 -9.62
N ARG A 284 -5.41 6.00 -8.72
CA ARG A 284 -5.70 5.80 -7.29
C ARG A 284 -6.13 7.11 -6.62
N ARG A 285 -5.45 8.23 -6.93
CA ARG A 285 -5.82 9.57 -6.46
C ARG A 285 -7.22 9.96 -6.94
N ASN A 286 -7.51 9.74 -8.22
CA ASN A 286 -8.82 10.05 -8.79
C ASN A 286 -9.91 9.15 -8.20
N ALA A 287 -9.63 7.87 -7.95
CA ALA A 287 -10.55 6.97 -7.28
C ALA A 287 -10.96 7.51 -5.90
N ALA A 288 -10.03 8.07 -5.12
CA ALA A 288 -10.34 8.66 -3.83
C ALA A 288 -11.15 9.97 -3.92
N SER A 289 -10.95 10.78 -4.98
CA SER A 289 -11.48 12.15 -5.04
C SER A 289 -12.67 12.35 -6.00
N GLN A 290 -12.93 11.41 -6.92
CA GLN A 290 -13.89 11.59 -8.01
C GLN A 290 -14.95 10.49 -8.10
N THR A 291 -14.96 9.51 -7.19
CA THR A 291 -15.95 8.42 -7.18
C THR A 291 -17.12 8.74 -6.24
N MET A 292 -18.14 7.88 -6.27
CA MET A 292 -19.32 7.99 -5.40
C MET A 292 -18.99 7.84 -3.90
N THR A 293 -17.77 7.38 -3.56
CA THR A 293 -17.30 7.29 -2.17
C THR A 293 -16.62 8.57 -1.68
N ALA A 294 -16.32 9.52 -2.56
CA ALA A 294 -15.65 10.77 -2.18
C ALA A 294 -16.39 11.58 -1.08
N PRO A 295 -17.74 11.64 -1.04
CA PRO A 295 -18.45 12.32 0.04
C PRO A 295 -18.28 11.72 1.44
N LEU A 296 -17.72 10.49 1.55
CA LEU A 296 -17.46 9.87 2.85
C LEU A 296 -16.26 10.48 3.58
N TRP A 297 -15.35 11.15 2.87
CA TRP A 297 -14.22 11.80 3.51
C TRP A 297 -14.68 12.94 4.43
N GLY A 298 -14.42 12.77 5.74
CA GLY A 298 -14.92 13.65 6.79
C GLY A 298 -16.37 13.39 7.23
N ALA A 299 -17.06 12.43 6.59
CA ALA A 299 -18.44 12.04 6.88
C ALA A 299 -18.56 10.50 6.93
N GLY A 300 -17.76 9.87 7.78
CA GLY A 300 -17.68 8.44 7.98
C GLY A 300 -16.29 7.85 7.71
N TRP A 301 -15.53 8.43 6.79
CA TRP A 301 -14.13 8.05 6.52
C TRP A 301 -13.18 9.19 6.93
N PHE A 302 -12.21 8.89 7.79
CA PHE A 302 -11.27 9.87 8.35
C PHE A 302 -9.84 9.41 8.12
N ILE A 303 -9.15 10.07 7.18
CA ILE A 303 -7.78 9.74 6.82
C ILE A 303 -6.78 10.62 7.58
N LEU A 304 -5.66 10.00 8.00
CA LEU A 304 -4.53 10.65 8.63
C LEU A 304 -3.34 10.71 7.67
N PRO A 305 -2.41 11.67 7.83
CA PRO A 305 -1.26 11.75 6.96
C PRO A 305 -0.24 10.66 7.28
N ASN A 306 0.27 9.98 6.25
CA ASN A 306 1.47 9.14 6.35
C ASN A 306 2.40 9.36 5.15
N PRO A 307 3.40 10.26 5.26
CA PRO A 307 4.41 10.47 4.25
C PRO A 307 5.67 9.59 4.44
N VAL A 308 5.62 8.57 5.28
CA VAL A 308 6.78 7.74 5.63
C VAL A 308 6.81 6.45 4.81
N TYR A 309 5.69 5.76 4.69
CA TYR A 309 5.58 4.49 3.97
C TYR A 309 4.19 4.26 3.36
N GLY A 310 4.04 3.17 2.64
CA GLY A 310 2.74 2.72 2.12
C GLY A 310 2.55 2.95 0.63
N THR A 311 1.33 2.66 0.18
CA THR A 311 0.97 2.72 -1.24
C THR A 311 0.85 4.15 -1.78
N ALA A 312 0.77 5.14 -0.89
CA ALA A 312 0.74 6.56 -1.26
C ALA A 312 2.08 7.08 -1.80
N LEU A 313 3.19 6.40 -1.47
CA LEU A 313 4.55 6.82 -1.81
C LEU A 313 5.12 6.03 -3.00
N LYS A 314 4.29 5.68 -3.97
CA LYS A 314 4.68 4.95 -5.18
C LYS A 314 4.54 5.85 -6.41
N GLY A 315 5.33 5.53 -7.43
CA GLY A 315 5.30 6.18 -8.72
C GLY A 315 6.56 6.98 -9.05
N SER A 316 6.88 7.03 -10.32
CA SER A 316 7.94 7.88 -10.87
C SER A 316 7.48 9.34 -11.01
N ILE A 317 8.40 10.24 -11.32
CA ILE A 317 8.06 11.63 -11.69
C ILE A 317 7.03 11.64 -12.84
N GLY A 318 7.18 10.72 -13.81
CA GLY A 318 6.26 10.59 -14.94
C GLY A 318 4.87 10.16 -14.55
N ASP A 319 4.75 9.30 -13.55
CA ASP A 319 3.46 8.79 -13.06
C ASP A 319 2.69 9.83 -12.22
N ILE A 320 3.40 10.77 -11.60
CA ILE A 320 2.83 11.75 -10.67
C ILE A 320 2.52 13.08 -11.36
N PHE A 321 3.41 13.52 -12.24
CA PHE A 321 3.28 14.80 -12.94
C PHE A 321 2.92 14.60 -14.41
N PRO A 322 1.66 14.84 -14.80
CA PRO A 322 1.22 14.69 -16.20
C PRO A 322 1.98 15.64 -17.13
N PRO A 323 2.35 15.19 -18.34
CA PRO A 323 3.21 15.97 -19.26
C PRO A 323 2.69 17.38 -19.54
N GLU A 324 1.38 17.55 -19.71
CA GLU A 324 0.71 18.81 -20.03
C GLU A 324 0.71 19.82 -18.84
N LYS A 325 1.13 19.39 -17.67
CA LYS A 325 1.27 20.24 -16.47
C LYS A 325 2.70 20.48 -16.06
N ARG A 326 3.67 19.93 -16.81
CA ARG A 326 5.09 20.15 -16.52
C ARG A 326 5.49 21.50 -17.06
N TRP A 327 6.02 22.35 -16.20
CA TRP A 327 6.61 23.62 -16.57
C TRP A 327 8.04 23.40 -17.04
N THR A 328 8.42 24.09 -18.12
CA THR A 328 9.81 24.15 -18.59
C THR A 328 10.34 25.54 -18.29
N ASP A 329 11.45 25.63 -17.57
CA ASP A 329 12.11 26.90 -17.32
C ASP A 329 12.68 27.45 -18.65
N PRO A 330 12.23 28.63 -19.08
CA PRO A 330 12.71 29.21 -20.34
C PRO A 330 14.20 29.57 -20.31
N THR A 331 14.84 29.59 -19.14
CA THR A 331 16.27 29.87 -18.97
C THR A 331 17.13 28.60 -18.93
N GLU A 332 16.52 27.41 -18.76
CA GLU A 332 17.22 26.12 -18.80
C GLU A 332 17.36 25.62 -20.25
N PRO A 333 18.53 25.07 -20.62
CA PRO A 333 18.66 24.41 -21.92
C PRO A 333 17.71 23.22 -22.01
N PRO A 334 17.16 22.88 -23.19
CA PRO A 334 16.33 21.70 -23.38
C PRO A 334 17.05 20.44 -22.84
N ARG A 335 16.44 19.69 -21.95
CA ARG A 335 16.98 18.39 -21.51
C ARG A 335 16.87 17.39 -22.65
N PRO A 336 17.91 16.57 -22.88
CA PRO A 336 17.93 15.58 -23.94
C PRO A 336 16.84 14.53 -23.81
#